data_714db037b11e68c0473ba0629d76454c
#
_entry.id   714db037b11e68c0473ba0629d76454c
#
_cell.length_a   1.000
_cell.length_b   1.000
_cell.length_c   1.000
_cell.angle_alpha   90.00
_cell.angle_beta   90.00
_cell.angle_gamma   90.00
#
_symmetry.space_group_name_H-M   'P 1'
#
loop_
_entity.id
_entity.type
_entity.pdbx_description
1 polymer ?
#
loop_
_entity_poly.entity_id
_entity_poly.type
_entity_poly.pdbx_seq_one_letter_code
_entity_poly.pdbx_strand_id
1 'polypeptide(L)'
;MGTLYETIKEDSRVFWIDKRHYSAFSGTDLDIRLRERRVDTLILTGVLTDICVLHTAIDAYNLGYKIEVPAAAVASLNDSNHQWALNHFKTVLGATILL
;
A
#
# COMPACT_ATOMS: atom_id res chain seq x y z
N MET A 1 4.43 -12.03 -25.93
CA MET A 1 3.62 -11.30 -24.93
C MET A 1 4.52 -10.94 -23.76
N GLY A 2 4.51 -9.70 -23.35
CA GLY A 2 5.35 -9.25 -22.25
C GLY A 2 4.89 -9.72 -20.88
N THR A 3 5.74 -9.59 -19.89
CA THR A 3 5.39 -9.81 -18.50
C THR A 3 4.46 -8.69 -18.01
N LEU A 4 3.81 -8.90 -16.88
CA LEU A 4 3.01 -7.84 -16.25
C LEU A 4 3.86 -6.60 -15.98
N TYR A 5 5.11 -6.79 -15.52
CA TYR A 5 6.04 -5.69 -15.29
C TYR A 5 6.27 -4.86 -16.56
N GLU A 6 6.56 -5.52 -17.69
CA GLU A 6 6.80 -4.82 -18.94
C GLU A 6 5.58 -4.05 -19.42
N THR A 7 4.40 -4.64 -19.26
CA THR A 7 3.14 -4.00 -19.61
C THR A 7 2.89 -2.75 -18.77
N ILE A 8 3.08 -2.84 -17.46
CA ILE A 8 2.80 -1.74 -16.53
C ILE A 8 3.82 -0.61 -16.67
N LYS A 9 5.11 -0.92 -16.85
CA LYS A 9 6.15 0.11 -16.88
C LYS A 9 6.03 1.08 -18.05
N GLU A 10 5.35 0.68 -19.11
CA GLU A 10 5.12 1.52 -20.28
C GLU A 10 3.90 2.44 -20.14
N ASP A 11 3.08 2.24 -19.11
CA ASP A 11 1.90 3.07 -18.87
C ASP A 11 2.32 4.37 -18.20
N SER A 12 2.00 5.50 -18.82
CA SER A 12 2.37 6.83 -18.31
C SER A 12 1.71 7.19 -16.97
N ARG A 13 0.66 6.46 -16.58
CA ARG A 13 -0.02 6.65 -15.29
C ARG A 13 0.71 5.92 -14.16
N VAL A 14 1.68 5.07 -14.48
CA VAL A 14 2.44 4.28 -13.52
C VAL A 14 3.80 4.91 -13.33
N PHE A 15 4.24 5.01 -12.10
CA PHE A 15 5.61 5.36 -11.78
C PHE A 15 6.18 4.37 -10.78
N TRP A 16 7.49 4.20 -10.81
CA TRP A 16 8.19 3.22 -10.00
C TRP A 16 8.96 3.93 -8.90
N ILE A 17 8.88 3.38 -7.70
CA ILE A 17 9.63 3.87 -6.54
C ILE A 17 10.42 2.71 -5.96
N ASP A 18 11.73 2.90 -5.83
CA ASP A 18 12.58 1.94 -5.14
C ASP A 18 12.42 2.13 -3.64
N LYS A 19 11.82 1.15 -3.00
CA LYS A 19 11.62 1.19 -1.54
C LYS A 19 12.96 1.06 -0.83
N ARG A 20 13.11 1.83 0.23
CA ARG A 20 14.29 1.82 1.10
C ARG A 20 14.04 1.07 2.40
N HIS A 21 12.79 1.03 2.86
CA HIS A 21 12.37 0.43 4.12
C HIS A 21 11.07 -0.33 3.89
N TYR A 22 10.48 -0.85 4.97
CA TYR A 22 9.20 -1.55 4.85
C TYR A 22 8.11 -0.65 4.29
N SER A 23 7.99 0.56 4.82
CA SER A 23 7.04 1.53 4.30
C SER A 23 7.51 2.10 2.96
N ALA A 24 6.59 2.19 2.01
CA ALA A 24 6.87 2.80 0.72
C ALA A 24 7.11 4.31 0.82
N PHE A 25 6.76 4.93 1.94
CA PHE A 25 6.97 6.37 2.15
C PHE A 25 8.34 6.69 2.73
N SER A 26 8.89 5.80 3.53
CA SER A 26 10.12 6.07 4.27
C SER A 26 11.32 6.17 3.35
N GLY A 27 11.94 7.37 3.29
CA GLY A 27 13.12 7.60 2.47
C GLY A 27 12.86 7.68 0.97
N THR A 28 11.60 7.89 0.56
CA THR A 28 11.20 8.00 -0.85
C THR A 28 10.48 9.33 -1.10
N ASP A 29 10.25 9.63 -2.36
CA ASP A 29 9.47 10.80 -2.77
C ASP A 29 7.99 10.46 -3.05
N LEU A 30 7.50 9.32 -2.52
CA LEU A 30 6.13 8.89 -2.80
C LEU A 30 5.09 9.93 -2.40
N ASP A 31 5.19 10.48 -1.20
CA ASP A 31 4.22 11.47 -0.73
C ASP A 31 4.20 12.71 -1.65
N ILE A 32 5.35 13.20 -2.04
CA ILE A 32 5.46 14.33 -2.96
C ILE A 32 4.76 14.03 -4.28
N ARG A 33 5.00 12.86 -4.84
CA ARG A 33 4.41 12.45 -6.12
C ARG A 33 2.89 12.30 -6.03
N LEU A 34 2.41 11.74 -4.92
CA LEU A 34 0.97 11.60 -4.70
C LEU A 34 0.29 12.95 -4.54
N ARG A 35 0.90 13.88 -3.81
CA ARG A 35 0.36 15.24 -3.64
C ARG A 35 0.31 15.99 -4.96
N GLU A 36 1.32 15.86 -5.79
CA GLU A 36 1.33 16.46 -7.12
C GLU A 36 0.16 15.98 -7.96
N ARG A 37 -0.29 14.76 -7.77
CA ARG A 37 -1.41 14.15 -8.48
C ARG A 37 -2.75 14.34 -7.77
N ARG A 38 -2.76 15.07 -6.64
CA ARG A 38 -3.95 15.33 -5.82
C ARG A 38 -4.63 14.05 -5.37
N VAL A 39 -3.83 13.04 -5.03
CA VAL A 39 -4.33 11.76 -4.51
C VAL A 39 -4.63 11.95 -3.02
N ASP A 40 -5.82 11.55 -2.58
CA ASP A 40 -6.20 11.57 -1.18
C ASP A 40 -6.57 10.19 -0.63
N THR A 41 -6.78 9.21 -1.50
CA THR A 41 -7.15 7.85 -1.13
C THR A 41 -6.20 6.87 -1.78
N LEU A 42 -5.68 5.93 -0.98
CA LEU A 42 -4.76 4.92 -1.44
C LEU A 42 -5.40 3.54 -1.34
N ILE A 43 -5.27 2.75 -2.40
CA ILE A 43 -5.60 1.34 -2.38
C ILE A 43 -4.27 0.60 -2.23
N LEU A 44 -4.07 -0.06 -1.10
CA LEU A 44 -2.83 -0.75 -0.79
C LEU A 44 -2.93 -2.24 -1.12
N THR A 45 -1.98 -2.73 -1.91
CA THR A 45 -1.90 -4.14 -2.29
C THR A 45 -0.47 -4.63 -2.13
N GLY A 46 -0.29 -5.94 -2.16
CA GLY A 46 1.02 -6.55 -2.16
C GLY A 46 1.32 -7.38 -0.92
N VAL A 47 2.58 -7.51 -0.62
CA VAL A 47 3.11 -8.37 0.44
C VAL A 47 4.18 -7.62 1.24
N LEU A 48 4.36 -7.94 2.50
CA LEU A 48 3.51 -8.78 3.34
C LEU A 48 2.49 -7.89 4.05
N THR A 49 1.29 -8.41 4.26
CA THR A 49 0.18 -7.68 4.90
C THR A 49 0.59 -7.06 6.22
N ASP A 50 1.29 -7.82 7.05
CA ASP A 50 1.66 -7.46 8.43
C ASP A 50 3.02 -6.78 8.54
N ILE A 51 3.71 -6.55 7.43
CA ILE A 51 5.02 -5.88 7.41
C ILE A 51 5.00 -4.68 6.47
N CYS A 52 5.29 -4.88 5.18
CA CYS A 52 5.42 -3.76 4.24
C CYS A 52 4.10 -3.02 4.04
N VAL A 53 3.01 -3.74 3.89
CA VAL A 53 1.69 -3.13 3.71
C VAL A 53 1.26 -2.41 4.98
N LEU A 54 1.44 -3.05 6.15
CA LEU A 54 1.11 -2.44 7.43
C LEU A 54 1.89 -1.15 7.67
N HIS A 55 3.21 -1.18 7.48
CA HIS A 55 4.05 0.01 7.72
C HIS A 55 3.69 1.13 6.75
N THR A 56 3.39 0.81 5.50
CA THR A 56 2.94 1.80 4.52
C THR A 56 1.59 2.39 4.92
N ALA A 57 0.66 1.56 5.40
CA ALA A 57 -0.65 2.01 5.85
C ALA A 57 -0.55 2.96 7.06
N ILE A 58 0.34 2.65 8.01
CA ILE A 58 0.56 3.50 9.18
C ILE A 58 1.06 4.88 8.75
N ASP A 59 2.05 4.93 7.86
CA ASP A 59 2.57 6.20 7.37
C ASP A 59 1.51 6.95 6.55
N ALA A 60 0.75 6.26 5.73
CA ALA A 60 -0.34 6.86 4.96
C ALA A 60 -1.38 7.50 5.88
N TYR A 61 -1.77 6.79 6.94
CA TYR A 61 -2.69 7.32 7.94
C TYR A 61 -2.15 8.60 8.59
N ASN A 62 -0.90 8.57 9.02
CA ASN A 62 -0.26 9.72 9.66
C ASN A 62 -0.09 10.91 8.70
N LEU A 63 0.02 10.65 7.40
CA LEU A 63 0.10 11.70 6.38
C LEU A 63 -1.27 12.19 5.91
N GLY A 64 -2.35 11.62 6.42
CA GLY A 64 -3.71 12.09 6.15
C GLY A 64 -4.41 11.44 4.96
N TYR A 65 -3.86 10.36 4.41
CA TYR A 65 -4.53 9.64 3.33
C TYR A 65 -5.66 8.77 3.86
N LYS A 66 -6.71 8.63 3.07
CA LYS A 66 -7.70 7.58 3.26
C LYS A 66 -7.14 6.28 2.69
N ILE A 67 -7.47 5.15 3.31
CA ILE A 67 -6.87 3.86 2.98
C ILE A 67 -7.95 2.84 2.68
N GLU A 68 -7.77 2.11 1.59
CA GLU A 68 -8.58 0.95 1.24
C GLU A 68 -7.64 -0.23 1.02
N VAL A 69 -8.00 -1.40 1.53
CA VAL A 69 -7.19 -2.60 1.40
C VAL A 69 -8.06 -3.73 0.87
N PRO A 70 -7.87 -4.17 -0.37
CA PRO A 70 -8.53 -5.37 -0.87
C PRO A 70 -7.95 -6.61 -0.17
N ALA A 71 -8.76 -7.32 0.59
CA ALA A 71 -8.29 -8.46 1.37
C ALA A 71 -7.66 -9.55 0.48
N ALA A 72 -8.19 -9.72 -0.75
CA ALA A 72 -7.69 -10.71 -1.68
C ALA A 72 -6.38 -10.29 -2.40
N ALA A 73 -5.98 -9.04 -2.25
CA ALA A 73 -4.79 -8.50 -2.95
C ALA A 73 -3.61 -8.26 -2.00
N VAL A 74 -3.69 -8.75 -0.78
CA VAL A 74 -2.59 -8.72 0.20
C VAL A 74 -2.40 -10.12 0.76
N ALA A 75 -1.17 -10.46 1.11
CA ALA A 75 -0.83 -11.80 1.63
C ALA A 75 0.29 -11.71 2.66
N SER A 76 0.25 -12.64 3.61
CA SER A 76 1.26 -12.81 4.63
C SER A 76 1.74 -14.25 4.64
N LEU A 77 2.87 -14.50 5.33
CA LEU A 77 3.39 -15.85 5.54
C LEU A 77 2.66 -16.59 6.66
N ASN A 78 1.90 -15.87 7.47
CA ASN A 78 1.21 -16.41 8.63
C ASN A 78 -0.23 -15.86 8.65
N ASP A 79 -1.21 -16.75 8.65
CA ASP A 79 -2.61 -16.37 8.58
C ASP A 79 -3.07 -15.55 9.80
N SER A 80 -2.62 -15.90 10.99
CA SER A 80 -2.99 -15.16 12.17
C SER A 80 -2.44 -13.73 12.15
N ASN A 81 -1.22 -13.53 11.67
CA ASN A 81 -0.65 -12.19 11.48
C ASN A 81 -1.39 -11.42 10.39
N HIS A 82 -1.79 -12.10 9.33
CA HIS A 82 -2.57 -11.50 8.25
C HIS A 82 -3.92 -10.98 8.78
N GLN A 83 -4.65 -11.80 9.51
CA GLN A 83 -5.94 -11.41 10.08
C GLN A 83 -5.78 -10.29 11.11
N TRP A 84 -4.75 -10.35 11.93
CA TRP A 84 -4.45 -9.28 12.88
C TRP A 84 -4.22 -7.95 12.16
N ALA A 85 -3.43 -7.96 11.09
CA ALA A 85 -3.13 -6.75 10.33
C ALA A 85 -4.38 -6.17 9.65
N LEU A 86 -5.21 -7.01 9.05
CA LEU A 86 -6.47 -6.57 8.45
C LEU A 86 -7.37 -5.90 9.49
N ASN A 87 -7.46 -6.49 10.67
CA ASN A 87 -8.24 -5.91 11.76
C ASN A 87 -7.65 -4.58 12.23
N HIS A 88 -6.32 -4.49 12.32
CA HIS A 88 -5.64 -3.26 12.71
C HIS A 88 -5.87 -2.14 11.70
N PHE A 89 -5.80 -2.44 10.41
CA PHE A 89 -6.13 -1.47 9.35
C PHE A 89 -7.51 -0.88 9.57
N LYS A 90 -8.49 -1.74 9.82
CA LYS A 90 -9.88 -1.34 9.97
C LYS A 90 -10.12 -0.57 11.26
N THR A 91 -9.68 -1.11 12.40
CA THR A 91 -10.07 -0.59 13.72
C THR A 91 -9.19 0.57 14.18
N VAL A 92 -7.93 0.59 13.81
CA VAL A 92 -6.97 1.61 14.26
C VAL A 92 -6.73 2.67 13.19
N LEU A 93 -6.53 2.25 11.93
CA LEU A 93 -6.21 3.17 10.85
C LEU A 93 -7.44 3.65 10.06
N GLY A 94 -8.63 3.18 10.41
CA GLY A 94 -9.86 3.58 9.74
C GLY A 94 -9.94 3.17 8.27
N ALA A 95 -9.18 2.16 7.88
CA ALA A 95 -9.18 1.71 6.51
C ALA A 95 -10.46 0.93 6.15
N THR A 96 -10.86 0.99 4.89
CA THR A 96 -11.91 0.16 4.35
C THR A 96 -11.31 -1.13 3.84
N ILE A 97 -11.74 -2.27 4.36
CA ILE A 97 -11.32 -3.57 3.87
C ILE A 97 -12.30 -4.00 2.79
N LEU A 98 -11.78 -4.15 1.58
CA LEU A 98 -12.60 -4.57 0.43
C LEU A 98 -12.58 -6.10 0.36
N LEU A 99 -13.74 -6.69 0.28
CA LEU A 99 -13.90 -8.15 0.23
C LEU A 99 -14.00 -8.69 -1.19
#